data_9aab479e2a683fcc8c0f6d33abb5750a
#
_entry.id   9aab479e2a683fcc8c0f6d33abb5750a
#
_cell.length_a   1.000
_cell.length_b   1.000
_cell.length_c   1.000
_cell.angle_alpha   90.00
_cell.angle_beta   90.00
_cell.angle_gamma   90.00
#
_symmetry.space_group_name_H-M   'P 1'
#
loop_
_entity.id
_entity.type
_entity.pdbx_description
1 polymer ?
#
loop_
_entity_poly.entity_id
_entity_poly.type
_entity_poly.pdbx_seq_one_letter_code
_entity_poly.pdbx_strand_id
1 'polypeptide(L)'
;MLLSSPILKSPKWLYTKHLQTIVPNLYRKVEGVVYKRERIETWDDDFLDLDWSRIGSNKLIIISHGFEGSSDRVYARGLTKILNANGFDVCVWNFRGCSGEDNRQFWGYHSGKTDDLDWVVQHITKQHQYDEYYLIGISMGGNMTMKYLGEEKWNSTKDIISAVTVSVPIH
;
A
#
# COMPACT_ATOMS: atom_id res chain seq x y z
N MET A 1 11.33 21.51 -2.65
CA MET A 1 12.70 21.18 -3.13
C MET A 1 12.58 20.02 -4.12
N LEU A 2 12.93 20.23 -5.39
CA LEU A 2 12.97 19.13 -6.36
C LEU A 2 14.28 18.37 -6.16
N LEU A 3 14.18 17.12 -5.76
CA LEU A 3 15.34 16.23 -5.66
C LEU A 3 15.68 15.72 -7.07
N SER A 4 16.93 15.84 -7.50
CA SER A 4 17.39 15.16 -8.69
C SER A 4 17.43 13.66 -8.43
N SER A 5 16.57 12.90 -9.11
CA SER A 5 16.64 11.43 -9.03
C SER A 5 17.83 10.92 -9.88
N PRO A 6 18.53 9.87 -9.45
CA PRO A 6 19.51 9.22 -10.30
C PRO A 6 18.80 8.68 -11.56
N ILE A 7 19.41 8.87 -12.72
CA ILE A 7 18.91 8.33 -13.98
C ILE A 7 19.03 6.80 -13.90
N LEU A 8 17.90 6.13 -13.66
CA LEU A 8 17.82 4.69 -13.70
C LEU A 8 17.89 4.24 -15.17
N LYS A 9 18.94 3.53 -15.52
CA LYS A 9 19.08 2.91 -16.84
C LYS A 9 18.49 1.50 -16.78
N SER A 10 17.52 1.23 -17.63
CA SER A 10 17.03 -0.14 -17.78
C SER A 10 18.12 -1.06 -18.36
N PRO A 11 18.14 -2.34 -18.00
CA PRO A 11 19.01 -3.32 -18.65
C PRO A 11 18.84 -3.29 -20.17
N LYS A 12 19.93 -3.45 -20.92
CA LYS A 12 19.91 -3.35 -22.40
C LYS A 12 18.93 -4.31 -23.08
N TRP A 13 18.66 -5.45 -22.47
CA TRP A 13 17.70 -6.44 -22.98
C TRP A 13 16.22 -6.05 -22.73
N LEU A 14 15.96 -5.10 -21.82
CA LEU A 14 14.63 -4.49 -21.62
C LEU A 14 14.51 -3.20 -22.45
N TYR A 15 14.76 -3.27 -23.74
CA TYR A 15 14.86 -2.10 -24.62
C TYR A 15 13.53 -1.43 -24.99
N THR A 16 12.39 -2.10 -24.73
CA THR A 16 11.07 -1.50 -24.96
C THR A 16 10.29 -1.29 -23.66
N LYS A 17 9.42 -0.28 -23.63
CA LYS A 17 8.51 -0.02 -22.50
C LYS A 17 7.61 -1.23 -22.17
N HIS A 18 7.20 -2.01 -23.18
CA HIS A 18 6.41 -3.22 -22.98
C HIS A 18 7.20 -4.31 -22.23
N LEU A 19 8.44 -4.56 -22.63
CA LEU A 19 9.31 -5.51 -21.94
C LEU A 19 9.60 -5.05 -20.50
N GLN A 20 9.82 -3.76 -20.27
CA GLN A 20 10.06 -3.19 -18.96
C GLN A 20 8.85 -3.33 -18.01
N THR A 21 7.63 -3.42 -18.57
CA THR A 21 6.41 -3.61 -17.79
C THR A 21 6.09 -5.10 -17.60
N ILE A 22 6.11 -5.87 -18.69
CA ILE A 22 5.62 -7.26 -18.68
C ILE A 22 6.61 -8.21 -18.01
N VAL A 23 7.89 -8.11 -18.37
CA VAL A 23 8.89 -9.07 -17.91
C VAL A 23 9.09 -9.06 -16.40
N PRO A 24 9.26 -7.89 -15.72
CA PRO A 24 9.37 -7.89 -14.26
C PRO A 24 8.11 -8.41 -13.57
N ASN A 25 6.94 -8.17 -14.14
CA ASN A 25 5.68 -8.64 -13.56
C ASN A 25 5.52 -10.16 -13.65
N LEU A 26 5.98 -10.78 -14.74
CA LEU A 26 5.86 -12.23 -14.95
C LEU A 26 6.99 -13.04 -14.30
N TYR A 27 8.21 -12.53 -14.35
CA TYR A 27 9.39 -13.33 -14.02
C TYR A 27 10.11 -12.92 -12.73
N ARG A 28 9.90 -11.69 -12.25
CA ARG A 28 10.52 -11.25 -11.00
C ARG A 28 9.84 -11.93 -9.82
N LYS A 29 10.63 -12.65 -9.05
CA LYS A 29 10.23 -13.21 -7.76
C LYS A 29 10.85 -12.40 -6.63
N VAL A 30 10.08 -12.17 -5.58
CA VAL A 30 10.56 -11.54 -4.34
C VAL A 30 10.40 -12.55 -3.22
N GLU A 31 11.52 -13.09 -2.77
CA GLU A 31 11.59 -14.04 -1.68
C GLU A 31 11.91 -13.35 -0.34
N GLY A 32 11.61 -14.05 0.76
CA GLY A 32 11.92 -13.59 2.11
C GLY A 32 10.94 -12.59 2.70
N VAL A 33 9.75 -12.40 2.08
CA VAL A 33 8.65 -11.66 2.67
C VAL A 33 7.58 -12.64 3.13
N VAL A 34 7.27 -12.61 4.42
CA VAL A 34 6.19 -13.41 5.01
C VAL A 34 5.17 -12.45 5.57
N TYR A 35 3.93 -12.61 5.15
CA TYR A 35 2.82 -11.85 5.69
C TYR A 35 2.04 -12.65 6.72
N LYS A 36 1.62 -11.97 7.79
CA LYS A 36 0.60 -12.44 8.71
C LYS A 36 -0.67 -11.64 8.45
N ARG A 37 -1.72 -12.31 8.00
CA ARG A 37 -3.00 -11.68 7.71
C ARG A 37 -3.78 -11.40 8.98
N GLU A 38 -4.37 -10.22 9.04
CA GLU A 38 -5.36 -9.80 9.99
C GLU A 38 -6.61 -9.38 9.21
N ARG A 39 -7.76 -9.94 9.52
CA ARG A 39 -9.04 -9.53 8.96
C ARG A 39 -9.72 -8.57 9.93
N ILE A 40 -10.20 -7.46 9.41
CA ILE A 40 -10.97 -6.47 10.16
C ILE A 40 -12.36 -6.34 9.58
N GLU A 41 -13.38 -6.31 10.45
CA GLU A 41 -14.76 -6.05 10.05
C GLU A 41 -14.92 -4.55 9.76
N THR A 42 -15.68 -4.21 8.74
CA THR A 42 -16.00 -2.84 8.36
C THR A 42 -17.38 -2.43 8.86
N TRP A 43 -17.68 -1.14 8.85
CA TRP A 43 -18.93 -0.55 9.34
C TRP A 43 -20.19 -0.97 8.56
N ASP A 44 -20.00 -1.52 7.36
CA ASP A 44 -21.05 -1.91 6.42
C ASP A 44 -21.23 -3.43 6.32
N ASP A 45 -20.87 -4.15 7.38
CA ASP A 45 -20.96 -5.61 7.48
C ASP A 45 -20.14 -6.36 6.40
N ASP A 46 -18.95 -5.81 6.09
CA ASP A 46 -17.98 -6.40 5.19
C ASP A 46 -16.63 -6.58 5.89
N PHE A 47 -15.55 -6.83 5.16
CA PHE A 47 -14.22 -7.00 5.74
C PHE A 47 -13.13 -6.40 4.85
N LEU A 48 -11.99 -6.13 5.49
CA LEU A 48 -10.73 -5.82 4.83
C LEU A 48 -9.62 -6.70 5.40
N ASP A 49 -8.73 -7.16 4.54
CA ASP A 49 -7.59 -7.98 4.91
C ASP A 49 -6.30 -7.15 4.92
N LEU A 50 -5.65 -7.12 6.07
CA LEU A 50 -4.39 -6.43 6.33
C LEU A 50 -3.27 -7.46 6.37
N ASP A 51 -2.30 -7.34 5.49
CA ASP A 51 -1.16 -8.24 5.41
C ASP A 51 0.07 -7.59 6.04
N TRP A 52 0.44 -8.08 7.21
CA TRP A 52 1.50 -7.55 8.05
C TRP A 52 2.85 -8.23 7.83
N SER A 53 3.88 -7.44 7.66
CA SER A 53 5.27 -7.88 7.72
C SER A 53 5.96 -7.10 8.84
N ARG A 54 6.12 -7.74 9.99
CA ARG A 54 6.65 -7.11 11.21
C ARG A 54 8.06 -7.61 11.50
N ILE A 55 8.93 -6.66 11.79
CA ILE A 55 10.31 -6.89 12.24
C ILE A 55 10.53 -6.44 13.69
N GLY A 56 9.48 -5.92 14.35
CA GLY A 56 9.54 -5.36 15.70
C GLY A 56 9.95 -3.90 15.74
N SER A 57 9.63 -3.13 14.69
CA SER A 57 9.88 -1.68 14.62
C SER A 57 8.80 -0.90 15.37
N ASN A 58 9.16 0.29 15.85
CA ASN A 58 8.20 1.29 16.35
C ASN A 58 7.70 2.24 15.26
N LYS A 59 8.07 2.00 13.99
CA LYS A 59 7.67 2.77 12.81
C LYS A 59 6.90 1.90 11.84
N LEU A 60 5.74 2.35 11.41
CA LEU A 60 4.86 1.61 10.50
C LEU A 60 4.68 2.33 9.18
N ILE A 61 4.75 1.56 8.11
CA ILE A 61 4.33 2.01 6.77
C ILE A 61 3.07 1.25 6.36
N ILE A 62 2.01 1.98 6.03
CA ILE A 62 0.76 1.45 5.48
C ILE A 62 0.79 1.64 3.97
N ILE A 63 0.64 0.55 3.21
CA ILE A 63 0.71 0.56 1.75
C ILE A 63 -0.67 0.35 1.13
N SER A 64 -1.08 1.28 0.27
CA SER A 64 -2.24 1.19 -0.62
C SER A 64 -1.78 0.78 -2.01
N HIS A 65 -2.16 -0.41 -2.46
CA HIS A 65 -1.73 -0.96 -3.75
C HIS A 65 -2.45 -0.31 -4.95
N GLY A 66 -2.06 -0.67 -6.17
CA GLY A 66 -2.71 -0.21 -7.40
C GLY A 66 -3.97 -1.01 -7.75
N PHE A 67 -4.64 -0.59 -8.83
CA PHE A 67 -5.85 -1.23 -9.36
C PHE A 67 -5.62 -2.74 -9.58
N GLU A 68 -6.57 -3.57 -9.13
CA GLU A 68 -6.48 -5.04 -9.16
C GLU A 68 -5.16 -5.62 -8.58
N GLY A 69 -4.54 -4.85 -7.69
CA GLY A 69 -3.36 -5.29 -6.98
C GLY A 69 -3.71 -6.14 -5.74
N SER A 70 -2.68 -6.50 -5.00
CA SER A 70 -2.75 -7.09 -3.67
C SER A 70 -1.39 -7.00 -2.99
N SER A 71 -1.30 -7.38 -1.74
CA SER A 71 -0.05 -7.54 -1.01
C SER A 71 0.94 -8.49 -1.70
N ASP A 72 0.43 -9.48 -2.45
CA ASP A 72 1.24 -10.49 -3.14
C ASP A 72 1.86 -10.03 -4.45
N ARG A 73 1.49 -8.85 -4.94
CA ARG A 73 2.12 -8.31 -6.16
C ARG A 73 3.60 -8.08 -5.94
N VAL A 74 4.38 -8.36 -6.98
CA VAL A 74 5.86 -8.28 -6.97
C VAL A 74 6.37 -6.94 -6.44
N TYR A 75 5.71 -5.84 -6.81
CA TYR A 75 6.09 -4.51 -6.35
C TYR A 75 5.80 -4.30 -4.86
N ALA A 76 4.64 -4.78 -4.37
CA ALA A 76 4.27 -4.68 -2.96
C ALA A 76 5.23 -5.49 -2.08
N ARG A 77 5.49 -6.74 -2.46
CA ARG A 77 6.50 -7.58 -1.79
C ARG A 77 7.90 -6.95 -1.85
N GLY A 78 8.28 -6.39 -3.01
CA GLY A 78 9.58 -5.70 -3.18
C GLY A 78 9.72 -4.49 -2.27
N LEU A 79 8.69 -3.66 -2.17
CA LEU A 79 8.64 -2.54 -1.23
C LEU A 79 8.71 -3.03 0.21
N THR A 80 7.88 -3.99 0.60
CA THR A 80 7.90 -4.56 1.94
C THR A 80 9.30 -5.05 2.32
N LYS A 81 9.96 -5.77 1.42
CA LYS A 81 11.33 -6.26 1.67
C LYS A 81 12.33 -5.15 1.95
N ILE A 82 12.34 -4.11 1.12
CA ILE A 82 13.28 -2.99 1.29
C ILE A 82 12.95 -2.15 2.52
N LEU A 83 11.67 -1.96 2.82
CA LEU A 83 11.23 -1.20 3.99
C LEU A 83 11.55 -1.93 5.30
N ASN A 84 11.32 -3.24 5.37
CA ASN A 84 11.76 -4.04 6.52
C ASN A 84 13.28 -3.97 6.71
N ALA A 85 14.06 -4.06 5.61
CA ALA A 85 15.52 -3.92 5.68
C ALA A 85 15.99 -2.54 6.14
N ASN A 86 15.13 -1.52 6.05
CA ASN A 86 15.39 -0.16 6.52
C ASN A 86 14.71 0.17 7.86
N GLY A 87 14.25 -0.83 8.60
CA GLY A 87 13.78 -0.65 9.96
C GLY A 87 12.33 -0.24 10.12
N PHE A 88 11.47 -0.55 9.16
CA PHE A 88 10.03 -0.30 9.25
C PHE A 88 9.24 -1.60 9.33
N ASP A 89 8.24 -1.66 10.16
CA ASP A 89 7.14 -2.60 10.00
C ASP A 89 6.28 -2.16 8.81
N VAL A 90 5.66 -3.11 8.13
CA VAL A 90 4.84 -2.84 6.94
C VAL A 90 3.48 -3.51 7.07
N CYS A 91 2.43 -2.76 6.76
CA CYS A 91 1.08 -3.26 6.58
C CYS A 91 0.63 -2.95 5.15
N VAL A 92 0.36 -3.96 4.35
CA VAL A 92 -0.29 -3.81 3.05
C VAL A 92 -1.76 -4.18 3.23
N TRP A 93 -2.65 -3.21 3.10
CA TRP A 93 -4.08 -3.50 3.12
C TRP A 93 -4.59 -3.85 1.73
N ASN A 94 -5.44 -4.85 1.64
CA ASN A 94 -6.01 -5.30 0.37
C ASN A 94 -7.36 -4.62 0.17
N PHE A 95 -7.56 -4.04 -1.01
CA PHE A 95 -8.86 -3.48 -1.40
C PHE A 95 -9.91 -4.57 -1.46
N ARG A 96 -11.18 -4.20 -1.35
CA ARG A 96 -12.31 -5.13 -1.45
C ARG A 96 -12.20 -5.97 -2.72
N GLY A 97 -12.38 -7.28 -2.60
CA GLY A 97 -12.23 -8.23 -3.70
C GLY A 97 -10.79 -8.51 -4.14
N CYS A 98 -9.78 -7.96 -3.46
CA CYS A 98 -8.36 -8.10 -3.85
C CYS A 98 -7.55 -9.01 -2.92
N SER A 99 -8.14 -9.57 -1.88
CA SER A 99 -7.43 -10.41 -0.90
C SER A 99 -7.45 -11.92 -1.20
N GLY A 100 -8.10 -12.30 -2.30
CA GLY A 100 -8.29 -13.70 -2.72
C GLY A 100 -9.60 -14.32 -2.25
N GLU A 101 -10.44 -13.57 -1.56
CA GLU A 101 -11.80 -13.93 -1.14
C GLU A 101 -12.75 -12.79 -1.53
N ASP A 102 -13.93 -13.13 -2.01
CA ASP A 102 -14.96 -12.14 -2.37
C ASP A 102 -15.51 -11.47 -1.12
N ASN A 103 -15.68 -10.17 -1.18
CA ASN A 103 -16.33 -9.42 -0.13
C ASN A 103 -17.84 -9.72 -0.06
N ARG A 104 -18.46 -9.44 1.09
CA ARG A 104 -19.89 -9.69 1.31
C ARG A 104 -20.75 -8.68 0.56
N GLN A 105 -20.23 -7.45 0.41
CA GLN A 105 -20.92 -6.39 -0.30
C GLN A 105 -20.55 -6.41 -1.78
N PHE A 106 -21.50 -6.04 -2.65
CA PHE A 106 -21.27 -6.05 -4.10
C PHE A 106 -20.56 -4.78 -4.63
N TRP A 107 -20.47 -3.73 -3.83
CA TRP A 107 -19.70 -2.55 -4.21
C TRP A 107 -18.22 -2.71 -3.91
N GLY A 108 -17.42 -2.34 -4.87
CA GLY A 108 -15.98 -2.41 -4.77
C GLY A 108 -15.35 -1.08 -4.37
N TYR A 109 -14.08 -1.01 -4.64
CA TYR A 109 -13.25 0.17 -4.44
C TYR A 109 -13.17 1.03 -5.71
N HIS A 110 -12.88 2.32 -5.56
CA HIS A 110 -12.54 3.23 -6.66
C HIS A 110 -11.61 4.34 -6.15
N SER A 111 -10.94 5.06 -7.07
CA SER A 111 -9.94 6.08 -6.75
C SER A 111 -10.43 7.21 -5.84
N GLY A 112 -11.72 7.48 -5.83
CA GLY A 112 -12.32 8.53 -4.99
C GLY A 112 -12.84 8.05 -3.62
N LYS A 113 -12.81 6.74 -3.32
CA LYS A 113 -13.36 6.20 -2.06
C LYS A 113 -12.24 6.08 -1.02
N THR A 114 -12.25 6.97 -0.05
CA THR A 114 -11.25 7.04 1.01
C THR A 114 -11.70 6.42 2.33
N ASP A 115 -12.96 6.01 2.45
CA ASP A 115 -13.54 5.52 3.70
C ASP A 115 -12.88 4.23 4.18
N ASP A 116 -12.56 3.31 3.26
CA ASP A 116 -11.87 2.07 3.60
C ASP A 116 -10.43 2.35 4.10
N LEU A 117 -9.72 3.31 3.48
CA LEU A 117 -8.40 3.71 3.96
C LEU A 117 -8.48 4.38 5.34
N ASP A 118 -9.47 5.24 5.54
CA ASP A 118 -9.71 5.87 6.85
C ASP A 118 -9.99 4.82 7.93
N TRP A 119 -10.82 3.82 7.62
CA TRP A 119 -11.13 2.71 8.52
C TRP A 119 -9.88 1.91 8.90
N VAL A 120 -9.05 1.58 7.91
CA VAL A 120 -7.77 0.89 8.11
C VAL A 120 -6.84 1.71 9.01
N VAL A 121 -6.66 3.00 8.73
CA VAL A 121 -5.79 3.89 9.52
C VAL A 121 -6.31 4.00 10.94
N GLN A 122 -7.62 4.21 11.14
CA GLN A 122 -8.22 4.27 12.47
C GLN A 122 -8.08 2.97 13.24
N HIS A 123 -8.31 1.81 12.58
CA HIS A 123 -8.13 0.51 13.21
C HIS A 123 -6.68 0.32 13.68
N ILE A 124 -5.73 0.56 12.79
CA ILE A 124 -4.31 0.38 13.06
C ILE A 124 -3.86 1.30 14.22
N THR A 125 -4.21 2.57 14.19
CA THR A 125 -3.80 3.53 15.24
C THR A 125 -4.45 3.28 16.61
N LYS A 126 -5.61 2.63 16.63
CA LYS A 126 -6.29 2.24 17.88
C LYS A 126 -5.78 0.92 18.47
N GLN A 127 -5.48 -0.05 17.61
CA GLN A 127 -5.17 -1.43 18.03
C GLN A 127 -3.67 -1.73 18.10
N HIS A 128 -2.86 -0.97 17.38
CA HIS A 128 -1.42 -1.18 17.29
C HIS A 128 -0.68 0.12 17.65
N GLN A 129 0.28 0.00 18.58
CA GLN A 129 1.06 1.15 19.06
C GLN A 129 2.36 1.27 18.26
N TYR A 130 2.45 2.33 17.46
CA TYR A 130 3.66 2.76 16.79
C TYR A 130 3.91 4.24 17.12
N ASP A 131 5.16 4.66 17.12
CA ASP A 131 5.53 6.06 17.37
C ASP A 131 5.34 6.91 16.10
N GLU A 132 5.50 6.29 14.93
CA GLU A 132 5.46 6.97 13.64
C GLU A 132 4.68 6.14 12.61
N TYR A 133 3.76 6.80 11.90
CA TYR A 133 2.99 6.21 10.81
C TYR A 133 3.30 6.91 9.48
N TYR A 134 3.44 6.13 8.43
CA TYR A 134 3.72 6.58 7.08
C TYR A 134 2.75 5.94 6.09
N LEU A 135 2.41 6.65 5.02
CA LEU A 135 1.57 6.11 3.95
C LEU A 135 2.35 5.98 2.66
N ILE A 136 2.16 4.87 1.95
CA ILE A 136 2.62 4.72 0.57
C ILE A 136 1.43 4.34 -0.30
N GLY A 137 1.19 5.14 -1.34
CA GLY A 137 0.15 4.87 -2.33
C GLY A 137 0.72 4.63 -3.72
N ILE A 138 0.27 3.58 -4.40
CA ILE A 138 0.75 3.21 -5.73
C ILE A 138 -0.39 3.31 -6.74
N SER A 139 -0.19 4.06 -7.83
CA SER A 139 -1.18 4.25 -8.89
C SER A 139 -2.52 4.72 -8.30
N MET A 140 -3.58 3.95 -8.44
CA MET A 140 -4.89 4.25 -7.84
C MET A 140 -4.84 4.36 -6.32
N GLY A 141 -4.05 3.52 -5.63
CA GLY A 141 -3.82 3.68 -4.19
C GLY A 141 -3.12 4.99 -3.84
N GLY A 142 -2.27 5.51 -4.74
CA GLY A 142 -1.67 6.84 -4.62
C GLY A 142 -2.71 7.96 -4.73
N ASN A 143 -3.64 7.85 -5.67
CA ASN A 143 -4.74 8.81 -5.80
C ASN A 143 -5.61 8.80 -4.53
N MET A 144 -5.96 7.62 -4.03
CA MET A 144 -6.72 7.44 -2.80
C MET A 144 -6.00 8.06 -1.58
N THR A 145 -4.69 7.82 -1.45
CA THR A 145 -3.86 8.38 -0.38
C THR A 145 -3.81 9.92 -0.45
N MET A 146 -3.61 10.49 -1.64
CA MET A 146 -3.61 11.96 -1.81
C MET A 146 -4.97 12.58 -1.44
N LYS A 147 -6.06 11.97 -1.91
CA LYS A 147 -7.41 12.43 -1.59
C LYS A 147 -7.69 12.34 -0.09
N TYR A 148 -7.34 11.22 0.55
CA TYR A 148 -7.48 11.01 1.99
C TYR A 148 -6.79 12.12 2.80
N LEU A 149 -5.56 12.45 2.43
CA LEU A 149 -4.82 13.54 3.09
C LEU A 149 -5.46 14.92 2.83
N GLY A 150 -5.98 15.16 1.63
CA GLY A 150 -6.66 16.40 1.27
C GLY A 150 -8.04 16.57 1.93
N GLU A 151 -8.71 15.49 2.32
CA GLU A 151 -9.96 15.51 3.07
C GLU A 151 -9.77 15.76 4.56
N GLU A 152 -8.54 15.81 5.03
CA GLU A 152 -8.17 16.03 6.44
C GLU A 152 -8.79 15.03 7.44
N LYS A 153 -9.31 13.91 6.95
CA LYS A 153 -9.88 12.83 7.80
C LYS A 153 -8.84 12.29 8.79
N TRP A 154 -7.59 12.30 8.39
CA TRP A 154 -6.43 11.86 9.20
C TRP A 154 -6.16 12.75 10.43
N ASN A 155 -6.72 13.95 10.51
CA ASN A 155 -6.54 14.87 11.65
C ASN A 155 -7.02 14.28 12.99
N SER A 156 -7.86 13.25 12.92
CA SER A 156 -8.29 12.49 14.12
C SER A 156 -7.26 11.44 14.56
N THR A 157 -6.26 11.15 13.72
CA THR A 157 -5.18 10.18 13.97
C THR A 157 -3.85 10.93 13.95
N LYS A 158 -3.34 11.29 15.11
CA LYS A 158 -2.30 12.31 15.30
C LYS A 158 -0.91 12.05 14.71
N ASP A 159 -0.65 10.92 14.05
CA ASP A 159 0.72 10.41 13.96
C ASP A 159 1.20 10.09 12.54
N ILE A 160 0.47 10.52 11.49
CA ILE A 160 0.96 10.36 10.11
C ILE A 160 2.02 11.43 9.84
N ILE A 161 3.28 10.98 9.80
CA ILE A 161 4.45 11.86 9.63
C ILE A 161 4.60 12.31 8.17
N SER A 162 4.43 11.39 7.22
CA SER A 162 4.49 11.73 5.81
C SER A 162 3.85 10.66 4.92
N ALA A 163 3.65 11.01 3.66
CA ALA A 163 3.16 10.10 2.65
C ALA A 163 3.96 10.21 1.34
N VAL A 164 4.09 9.08 0.65
CA VAL A 164 4.71 8.98 -0.68
C VAL A 164 3.72 8.36 -1.64
N THR A 165 3.58 8.95 -2.81
CA THR A 165 2.72 8.40 -3.86
C THR A 165 3.53 8.16 -5.13
N VAL A 166 3.26 7.05 -5.81
CA VAL A 166 4.02 6.60 -6.99
C VAL A 166 3.08 6.38 -8.16
N SER A 167 3.40 6.99 -9.31
CA SER A 167 2.67 6.81 -10.57
C SER A 167 1.18 7.11 -10.46
N VAL A 168 0.82 8.17 -9.76
CA VAL A 168 -0.57 8.57 -9.50
C VAL A 168 -1.23 9.09 -10.78
N PRO A 169 -2.40 8.59 -11.16
CA PRO A 169 -3.20 9.21 -12.21
C PRO A 169 -3.82 10.52 -11.69
N ILE A 170 -3.23 11.65 -12.08
CA ILE A 170 -3.73 12.98 -11.74
C ILE A 170 -4.39 13.55 -13.00
N HIS A 171 -5.70 13.70 -12.99
CA HIS A 171 -6.47 14.40 -14.01
C HIS A 171 -7.53 15.30 -13.35
#